data_91d1c9e2f81aadd0634ecf80455ebbd3
#
_entry.id   91d1c9e2f81aadd0634ecf80455ebbd3
#
_cell.length_a   1.000
_cell.length_b   1.000
_cell.length_c   1.000
_cell.angle_alpha   90.00
_cell.angle_beta   90.00
_cell.angle_gamma   90.00
#
_symmetry.space_group_name_H-M   'P 1'
#
loop_
_entity.id
_entity.type
_entity.pdbx_description
1 polymer ?
#
loop_
_entity_poly.entity_id
_entity_poly.type
_entity_poly.pdbx_seq_one_letter_code
_entity_poly.pdbx_strand_id
1 'polypeptide(L)'
;MPLDGSSFVLCVLTSRAGDATALRVTADDLRASAHDSAPPIGLGTLLRALWLDAHGDWDGAHGIVQDDESRDGAWVHAYLHRKEGDQSNAAYWYRRAGKPVCREPLDAEWLNITRDLLT
;
A
#
# COMPACT_ATOMS: atom_id res chain seq x y z
N MET A 1 -19.29 5.46 -19.65
CA MET A 1 -18.62 5.18 -19.42
C MET A 1 -18.34 5.21 -19.15
N PRO A 2 -18.50 5.33 -18.96
CA PRO A 2 -17.84 5.12 -18.66
C PRO A 2 -17.47 5.22 -18.23
N LEU A 3 -17.62 5.40 -18.07
CA LEU A 3 -16.91 5.16 -17.73
C LEU A 3 -16.53 5.12 -17.16
N ASP A 4 -16.83 5.23 -17.05
CA ASP A 4 -16.17 4.90 -16.56
C ASP A 4 -15.60 4.71 -16.14
N GLY A 5 -16.05 4.70 -16.10
CA GLY A 5 -15.09 4.30 -15.84
C GLY A 5 -14.59 4.13 -15.82
N SER A 6 -14.93 4.04 -15.87
CA SER A 6 -14.10 3.67 -16.01
C SER A 6 -13.60 3.90 -16.29
N SER A 7 -13.69 4.08 -16.20
CA SER A 7 -12.80 4.18 -16.57
C SER A 7 -12.21 4.53 -16.54
N PHE A 8 -12.04 4.68 -16.34
CA PHE A 8 -10.96 4.92 -16.44
C PHE A 8 -10.28 4.54 -16.72
N VAL A 9 -10.44 4.08 -16.49
CA VAL A 9 -9.56 3.62 -16.88
C VAL A 9 -9.25 3.47 -17.79
N LEU A 10 -9.43 3.50 -18.17
CA LEU A 10 -8.84 3.37 -19.07
C LEU A 10 -8.37 3.94 -19.57
N CYS A 11 -8.37 4.43 -19.48
CA CYS A 11 -7.72 4.80 -20.02
C CYS A 11 -6.96 4.92 -20.12
N VAL A 12 -6.88 4.95 -19.84
CA VAL A 12 -5.85 5.03 -19.95
C VAL A 12 -5.24 4.42 -20.57
N LEU A 13 -5.21 4.04 -21.07
CA LEU A 13 -4.51 3.41 -21.68
C LEU A 13 -4.04 3.78 -22.65
N THR A 14 -4.02 4.31 -22.75
CA THR A 14 -3.51 4.68 -23.67
C THR A 14 -2.35 4.84 -23.82
N SER A 15 -1.83 4.88 -23.72
CA SER A 15 -0.78 5.12 -23.75
C SER A 15 0.05 5.00 -24.41
N ARG A 16 0.60 5.41 -24.79
CA ARG A 16 1.54 5.34 -25.32
C ARG A 16 2.44 4.70 -24.71
N ALA A 17 2.79 3.90 -25.25
CA ALA A 17 3.63 2.99 -24.76
C ALA A 17 4.83 3.53 -24.18
N GLY A 18 5.51 4.26 -24.86
CA GLY A 18 6.71 4.78 -24.31
C GLY A 18 6.47 5.57 -23.07
N ASP A 19 5.26 5.86 -22.85
CA ASP A 19 4.91 6.64 -21.69
C ASP A 19 4.45 5.74 -20.57
N ALA A 20 5.40 5.08 -19.98
CA ALA A 20 5.11 4.23 -18.83
C ALA A 20 4.56 5.03 -17.66
N THR A 21 4.89 6.31 -17.58
CA THR A 21 4.39 7.13 -16.48
C THR A 21 2.88 7.31 -16.56
N ALA A 22 2.31 7.26 -17.75
CA ALA A 22 0.86 7.38 -17.90
C ALA A 22 0.15 6.20 -17.24
N LEU A 23 0.86 5.08 -17.05
CA LEU A 23 0.28 3.89 -16.45
C LEU A 23 0.62 3.75 -14.99
N ARG A 24 1.31 4.74 -14.43
CA ARG A 24 1.79 4.64 -13.09
C ARG A 24 0.65 4.86 -12.10
N VAL A 25 0.54 3.96 -11.14
CA VAL A 25 -0.44 4.05 -10.08
C VAL A 25 0.08 5.00 -8.99
N THR A 26 -0.76 5.91 -8.55
CA THR A 26 -0.43 6.76 -7.42
C THR A 26 -0.93 6.11 -6.13
N ALA A 27 -0.47 6.63 -4.99
CA ALA A 27 -0.95 6.13 -3.70
C ALA A 27 -2.46 6.33 -3.57
N ASP A 28 -2.97 7.46 -4.04
CA ASP A 28 -4.41 7.71 -3.99
C ASP A 28 -5.17 6.75 -4.90
N ASP A 29 -4.62 6.44 -6.07
CA ASP A 29 -5.22 5.46 -6.97
C ASP A 29 -5.28 4.09 -6.31
N LEU A 30 -4.21 3.70 -5.65
CA LEU A 30 -4.16 2.41 -4.98
C LEU A 30 -5.20 2.35 -3.86
N ARG A 31 -5.32 3.43 -3.10
CA ARG A 31 -6.30 3.49 -2.02
C ARG A 31 -7.71 3.36 -2.55
N ALA A 32 -8.02 4.07 -3.64
CA ALA A 32 -9.34 4.02 -4.26
C ALA A 32 -9.64 2.61 -4.76
N SER A 33 -8.64 1.90 -5.29
CA SER A 33 -8.84 0.57 -5.85
C SER A 33 -9.11 -0.48 -4.76
N ALA A 34 -8.98 -0.13 -3.49
CA ALA A 34 -9.23 -1.08 -2.39
C ALA A 34 -10.68 -1.54 -2.35
N HIS A 35 -11.58 -0.86 -3.04
CA HIS A 35 -12.98 -1.29 -3.17
C HIS A 35 -13.18 -2.37 -4.22
N ASP A 36 -12.18 -2.60 -5.06
CA ASP A 36 -12.29 -3.60 -6.12
C ASP A 36 -12.14 -5.00 -5.54
N SER A 37 -12.49 -6.00 -6.34
CA SER A 37 -12.43 -7.38 -5.88
C SER A 37 -11.02 -7.96 -5.87
N ALA A 38 -10.09 -7.30 -6.56
CA ALA A 38 -8.70 -7.76 -6.64
C ALA A 38 -7.77 -6.57 -6.79
N PRO A 39 -6.51 -6.72 -6.35
CA PRO A 39 -5.56 -5.61 -6.48
C PRO A 39 -5.17 -5.38 -7.94
N PRO A 40 -4.67 -4.18 -8.24
CA PRO A 40 -4.15 -3.92 -9.58
C PRO A 40 -3.03 -4.91 -9.93
N ILE A 41 -2.95 -5.23 -11.22
CA ILE A 41 -1.94 -6.15 -11.72
C ILE A 41 -0.56 -5.50 -11.63
N GLY A 42 0.43 -6.28 -11.24
CA GLY A 42 1.81 -5.83 -11.27
C GLY A 42 2.31 -5.18 -10.00
N LEU A 43 1.53 -5.20 -8.93
CA LEU A 43 2.00 -4.65 -7.66
C LEU A 43 3.09 -5.51 -7.06
N GLY A 44 4.09 -4.86 -6.48
CA GLY A 44 5.07 -5.57 -5.68
C GLY A 44 4.44 -6.10 -4.40
N THR A 45 5.19 -6.95 -3.72
CA THR A 45 4.68 -7.68 -2.56
C THR A 45 4.18 -6.76 -1.46
N LEU A 46 4.95 -5.73 -1.11
CA LEU A 46 4.57 -4.84 -0.02
C LEU A 46 3.40 -3.94 -0.39
N LEU A 47 3.33 -3.50 -1.64
CA LEU A 47 2.19 -2.72 -2.09
C LEU A 47 0.92 -3.56 -2.08
N ARG A 48 1.05 -4.85 -2.38
CA ARG A 48 -0.09 -5.75 -2.28
C ARG A 48 -0.54 -5.88 -0.82
N ALA A 49 0.41 -5.95 0.11
CA ALA A 49 0.06 -6.01 1.52
C ALA A 49 -0.71 -4.76 1.94
N LEU A 50 -0.25 -3.59 1.50
CA LEU A 50 -0.96 -2.34 1.80
C LEU A 50 -2.35 -2.32 1.18
N TRP A 51 -2.47 -2.85 -0.05
CA TRP A 51 -3.78 -2.95 -0.67
C TRP A 51 -4.72 -3.86 0.11
N LEU A 52 -4.21 -5.02 0.54
CA LEU A 52 -5.02 -5.95 1.34
C LEU A 52 -5.50 -5.30 2.62
N ASP A 53 -4.62 -4.55 3.29
CA ASP A 53 -5.03 -3.85 4.50
C ASP A 53 -6.14 -2.85 4.21
N ALA A 54 -6.01 -2.05 3.16
CA ALA A 54 -7.03 -1.07 2.80
C ALA A 54 -8.33 -1.76 2.38
N HIS A 55 -8.23 -2.95 1.81
CA HIS A 55 -9.37 -3.76 1.40
C HIS A 55 -10.10 -4.38 2.61
N GLY A 56 -9.48 -4.35 3.77
CA GLY A 56 -10.06 -4.91 4.98
C GLY A 56 -9.51 -6.26 5.38
N ASP A 57 -8.45 -6.72 4.73
CA ASP A 57 -7.83 -8.01 5.02
C ASP A 57 -6.51 -7.82 5.75
N TRP A 58 -6.61 -7.46 7.04
CA TRP A 58 -5.42 -7.25 7.87
C TRP A 58 -4.57 -8.53 7.95
N ASP A 59 -5.24 -9.67 8.13
CA ASP A 59 -4.51 -10.95 8.27
C ASP A 59 -3.73 -11.29 7.01
N GLY A 60 -4.33 -11.06 5.84
CA GLY A 60 -3.62 -11.28 4.59
C GLY A 60 -2.41 -10.38 4.44
N ALA A 61 -2.59 -9.10 4.80
CA ALA A 61 -1.48 -8.15 4.75
C ALA A 61 -0.37 -8.57 5.70
N HIS A 62 -0.70 -8.91 6.93
CA HIS A 62 0.28 -9.32 7.93
C HIS A 62 1.01 -10.59 7.49
N GLY A 63 0.28 -11.52 6.88
CA GLY A 63 0.89 -12.77 6.40
C GLY A 63 1.99 -12.53 5.38
N ILE A 64 1.84 -11.48 4.57
CA ILE A 64 2.88 -11.12 3.61
C ILE A 64 4.11 -10.54 4.30
N VAL A 65 3.91 -9.59 5.23
CA VAL A 65 5.04 -8.86 5.79
C VAL A 65 5.78 -9.62 6.87
N GLN A 66 5.14 -10.58 7.52
CA GLN A 66 5.80 -11.29 8.62
C GLN A 66 7.04 -12.06 8.16
N ASP A 67 7.10 -12.42 6.88
CA ASP A 67 8.25 -13.13 6.33
C ASP A 67 9.21 -12.21 5.58
N ASP A 68 8.94 -10.92 5.56
CA ASP A 68 9.76 -9.95 4.84
C ASP A 68 10.72 -9.28 5.81
N GLU A 69 12.02 -9.56 5.65
CA GLU A 69 13.04 -9.05 6.56
C GLU A 69 13.62 -7.71 6.13
N SER A 70 13.09 -7.11 5.08
CA SER A 70 13.60 -5.81 4.62
C SER A 70 13.13 -4.69 5.56
N ARG A 71 13.80 -3.54 5.47
CA ARG A 71 13.39 -2.37 6.23
C ARG A 71 12.00 -1.91 5.82
N ASP A 72 11.70 -1.95 4.53
CA ASP A 72 10.38 -1.56 4.05
C ASP A 72 9.32 -2.53 4.55
N GLY A 73 9.63 -3.83 4.57
CA GLY A 73 8.72 -4.82 5.16
C GLY A 73 8.47 -4.55 6.62
N ALA A 74 9.52 -4.21 7.36
CA ALA A 74 9.38 -3.88 8.79
C ALA A 74 8.51 -2.64 8.99
N TRP A 75 8.60 -1.67 8.08
CA TRP A 75 7.79 -0.46 8.16
C TRP A 75 6.30 -0.78 8.00
N VAL A 76 5.95 -1.56 6.98
CA VAL A 76 4.57 -1.97 6.78
C VAL A 76 4.08 -2.80 7.98
N HIS A 77 4.94 -3.68 8.48
CA HIS A 77 4.65 -4.52 9.64
C HIS A 77 4.33 -3.66 10.88
N ALA A 78 5.15 -2.61 11.10
CA ALA A 78 4.92 -1.69 12.21
C ALA A 78 3.56 -1.00 12.09
N TYR A 79 3.25 -0.53 10.89
CA TYR A 79 1.97 0.12 10.63
C TYR A 79 0.81 -0.81 10.95
N LEU A 80 0.91 -2.08 10.53
CA LEU A 80 -0.17 -3.04 10.78
C LEU A 80 -0.38 -3.29 12.26
N HIS A 81 0.70 -3.42 13.03
CA HIS A 81 0.56 -3.60 14.49
C HIS A 81 0.02 -2.36 15.16
N ARG A 82 0.43 -1.18 14.67
CA ARG A 82 -0.11 0.07 15.19
C ARG A 82 -1.63 0.13 14.96
N LYS A 83 -2.07 -0.28 13.78
CA LYS A 83 -3.48 -0.24 13.43
C LYS A 83 -4.30 -1.17 14.33
N GLU A 84 -3.75 -2.33 14.67
CA GLU A 84 -4.50 -3.25 15.54
C GLU A 84 -4.42 -2.85 17.03
N GLY A 85 -3.65 -1.83 17.35
CA GLY A 85 -3.55 -1.35 18.72
C GLY A 85 -2.41 -1.94 19.53
N ASP A 86 -1.52 -2.69 18.92
CA ASP A 86 -0.38 -3.30 19.60
C ASP A 86 0.83 -2.39 19.51
N GLN A 87 0.86 -1.39 20.39
CA GLN A 87 1.87 -0.34 20.30
C GLN A 87 3.29 -0.83 20.58
N SER A 88 3.46 -1.77 21.50
CA SER A 88 4.81 -2.25 21.82
C SER A 88 5.39 -3.04 20.64
N ASN A 89 4.58 -3.85 19.99
CA ASN A 89 5.01 -4.59 18.81
C ASN A 89 5.29 -3.64 17.65
N ALA A 90 4.42 -2.63 17.48
CA ALA A 90 4.66 -1.61 16.47
C ALA A 90 6.00 -0.91 16.69
N ALA A 91 6.30 -0.53 17.93
CA ALA A 91 7.56 0.14 18.25
C ALA A 91 8.77 -0.73 17.88
N TYR A 92 8.67 -2.00 18.14
CA TYR A 92 9.74 -2.94 17.76
C TYR A 92 10.00 -2.90 16.26
N TRP A 93 8.92 -2.97 15.47
CA TRP A 93 9.07 -3.00 14.01
C TRP A 93 9.48 -1.65 13.43
N TYR A 94 9.04 -0.53 14.04
CA TYR A 94 9.54 0.78 13.61
C TYR A 94 11.06 0.86 13.80
N ARG A 95 11.57 0.34 14.92
CA ARG A 95 13.03 0.33 15.12
C ARG A 95 13.72 -0.48 14.05
N ARG A 96 13.18 -1.63 13.71
CA ARG A 96 13.77 -2.46 12.65
C ARG A 96 13.70 -1.79 11.29
N ALA A 97 12.69 -0.97 11.07
CA ALA A 97 12.55 -0.23 9.82
C ALA A 97 13.45 1.01 9.78
N GLY A 98 14.01 1.40 10.92
CA GLY A 98 14.79 2.63 10.99
C GLY A 98 13.91 3.86 10.93
N LYS A 99 12.66 3.76 11.40
CA LYS A 99 11.69 4.84 11.36
C LYS A 99 11.23 5.20 12.76
N PRO A 100 10.91 6.47 13.01
CA PRO A 100 10.30 6.84 14.28
C PRO A 100 8.87 6.30 14.36
N VAL A 101 8.40 6.10 15.58
CA VAL A 101 7.00 5.71 15.77
C VAL A 101 6.12 6.80 15.17
N CYS A 102 5.20 6.38 14.32
CA CYS A 102 4.32 7.33 13.64
C CYS A 102 3.17 7.74 14.56
N ARG A 103 2.87 9.03 14.59
CA ARG A 103 1.76 9.56 15.39
C ARG A 103 0.72 10.24 14.53
N GLU A 104 0.89 10.20 13.22
CA GLU A 104 -0.08 10.74 12.28
C GLU A 104 -1.30 9.81 12.19
N PRO A 105 -2.42 10.30 11.67
CA PRO A 105 -3.57 9.43 11.43
C PRO A 105 -3.19 8.21 10.60
N LEU A 106 -3.86 7.10 10.83
CA LEU A 106 -3.54 5.86 10.12
C LEU A 106 -3.58 6.03 8.60
N ASP A 107 -4.59 6.75 8.10
CA ASP A 107 -4.69 6.96 6.66
C ASP A 107 -3.50 7.73 6.11
N ALA A 108 -3.01 8.70 6.87
CA ALA A 108 -1.86 9.49 6.44
C ALA A 108 -0.62 8.62 6.39
N GLU A 109 -0.42 7.76 7.37
CA GLU A 109 0.72 6.87 7.37
C GLU A 109 0.64 5.89 6.21
N TRP A 110 -0.53 5.31 5.97
CA TRP A 110 -0.72 4.39 4.86
C TRP A 110 -0.31 5.05 3.54
N LEU A 111 -0.77 6.28 3.32
CA LEU A 111 -0.42 7.01 2.10
C LEU A 111 1.07 7.33 2.03
N ASN A 112 1.68 7.69 3.15
CA ASN A 112 3.11 8.00 3.17
C ASN A 112 3.96 6.78 2.83
N ILE A 113 3.63 5.63 3.42
CA ILE A 113 4.35 4.39 3.10
C ILE A 113 4.17 4.05 1.64
N THR A 114 2.94 4.13 1.16
CA THR A 114 2.63 3.76 -0.22
C THR A 114 3.37 4.66 -1.21
N ARG A 115 3.37 5.97 -0.96
CA ARG A 115 4.09 6.91 -1.82
C ARG A 115 5.58 6.59 -1.87
N ASP A 116 6.15 6.28 -0.71
CA ASP A 116 7.57 5.96 -0.64
C ASP A 116 7.89 4.69 -1.43
N LEU A 117 7.05 3.67 -1.30
CA LEU A 117 7.28 2.41 -1.99
C LEU A 117 7.06 2.52 -3.50
N LEU A 118 6.27 3.48 -3.95
CA LEU A 118 6.02 3.68 -5.36
C LEU A 118 7.13 4.45 -6.08
N THR A 119 8.06 5.06 -5.33
CA THR A 119 9.20 5.76 -5.95
C THR A 119 10.42 4.84 -6.18
#